data_59c398544b12927ef6f6b4edd46accb3
#
_entry.id   59c398544b12927ef6f6b4edd46accb3
#
_cell.length_a   1.000
_cell.length_b   1.000
_cell.length_c   1.000
_cell.angle_alpha   90.00
_cell.angle_beta   90.00
_cell.angle_gamma   90.00
#
_symmetry.space_group_name_H-M   'P 1'
#
loop_
_entity.id
_entity.type
_entity.pdbx_description
1 polymer ?
#
loop_
_entity_poly.entity_id
_entity_poly.type
_entity_poly.pdbx_seq_one_letter_code
_entity_poly.pdbx_strand_id
1 'polypeptide(L)'
;MTTSGGGHGMTMMSMLGEVRPEHDRAADGELVLLHYLRSFRKPVLEVWSAATDRGQLARWLGAVSGGSGNLTIEPMDGPVSRPVAVRVGHCQAPHELIVHIDGCLLEIRMTQVGVVTNVELVRRHVSAADAREIGPRWQYLLDRLTAYLDYQPLPQWADYPKREDEYR
;
A
#
# COMPACT_ATOMS: atom_id res chain seq x y z
N MET A 1 -6.45 -17.07 -9.39
CA MET A 1 -7.01 -16.87 -8.99
C MET A 1 -8.19 -16.74 -9.08
N THR A 2 -8.51 -16.66 -8.92
CA THR A 2 -9.41 -16.61 -9.01
C THR A 2 -10.44 -16.08 -8.97
N THR A 3 -10.74 -15.90 -8.95
CA THR A 3 -11.49 -15.43 -8.89
C THR A 3 -12.42 -15.23 -8.55
N SER A 4 -12.51 -15.36 -8.43
CA SER A 4 -13.33 -15.15 -8.19
C SER A 4 -14.01 -14.86 -7.72
N GLY A 5 -13.75 -15.08 -7.65
CA GLY A 5 -14.29 -14.83 -6.95
C GLY A 5 -15.32 -14.32 -6.76
N GLY A 6 -15.60 -14.24 -7.21
CA GLY A 6 -16.79 -13.78 -7.15
C GLY A 6 -17.07 -12.93 -6.03
N GLY A 7 -18.05 -12.28 -5.99
CA GLY A 7 -18.34 -11.30 -5.06
C GLY A 7 -18.17 -11.69 -3.62
N HIS A 8 -18.46 -12.91 -3.34
CA HIS A 8 -18.37 -13.33 -1.96
C HIS A 8 -16.93 -13.42 -1.49
N GLY A 9 -16.02 -13.70 -2.37
CA GLY A 9 -14.64 -13.78 -1.99
C GLY A 9 -13.95 -12.44 -1.89
N MET A 10 -14.65 -11.35 -2.11
CA MET A 10 -14.05 -10.04 -2.17
C MET A 10 -13.31 -9.68 -0.91
N THR A 11 -13.86 -10.01 0.25
CA THR A 11 -13.20 -9.66 1.50
C THR A 11 -11.83 -10.32 1.60
N MET A 12 -11.77 -11.61 1.26
CA MET A 12 -10.49 -12.30 1.30
C MET A 12 -9.55 -11.80 0.23
N MET A 13 -10.06 -11.54 -0.97
CA MET A 13 -9.22 -11.04 -2.03
C MET A 13 -8.64 -9.67 -1.70
N SER A 14 -9.39 -8.85 -0.98
CA SER A 14 -8.89 -7.54 -0.61
C SER A 14 -7.84 -7.60 0.49
N MET A 15 -7.67 -8.72 1.15
CA MET A 15 -6.62 -8.87 2.16
C MET A 15 -5.29 -9.25 1.55
N LEU A 16 -5.31 -9.91 0.41
CA LEU A 16 -4.11 -10.25 -0.32
C LEU A 16 -4.01 -9.34 -1.53
N GLY A 17 -2.81 -8.96 -1.87
CA GLY A 17 -2.61 -8.15 -3.06
C GLY A 17 -2.84 -8.97 -4.31
N GLU A 18 -3.19 -8.30 -5.37
CA GLU A 18 -3.32 -8.90 -6.68
C GLU A 18 -2.14 -8.50 -7.55
N VAL A 19 -1.66 -9.44 -8.35
CA VAL A 19 -0.63 -9.17 -9.35
C VAL A 19 -1.32 -9.14 -10.70
N ARG A 20 -1.24 -8.00 -11.38
CA ARG A 20 -1.91 -7.82 -12.68
C ARG A 20 -0.91 -7.45 -13.74
N PRO A 21 -1.11 -7.92 -14.99
CA PRO A 21 -0.27 -7.45 -16.09
C PRO A 21 -0.51 -5.97 -16.33
N GLU A 22 0.53 -5.27 -16.74
CA GLU A 22 0.40 -3.90 -17.18
C GLU A 22 0.29 -3.90 -18.71
N HIS A 23 -0.48 -2.98 -19.24
CA HIS A 23 -0.61 -2.86 -20.69
C HIS A 23 0.65 -2.28 -21.31
N ASP A 24 1.30 -1.39 -20.58
CA ASP A 24 2.57 -0.85 -21.03
C ASP A 24 3.65 -1.88 -20.79
N ARG A 25 4.53 -2.04 -21.75
CA ARG A 25 5.56 -3.05 -21.63
C ARG A 25 6.95 -2.49 -21.79
N ALA A 26 7.86 -3.02 -21.00
CA ALA A 26 9.26 -2.74 -21.16
C ALA A 26 9.79 -3.52 -22.38
N ALA A 27 10.89 -3.03 -22.92
CA ALA A 27 11.50 -3.66 -24.08
C ALA A 27 11.93 -5.09 -23.80
N ASP A 28 12.35 -5.36 -22.57
CA ASP A 28 12.94 -6.64 -22.20
C ASP A 28 12.02 -7.47 -21.33
N GLY A 29 10.72 -7.31 -21.44
CA GLY A 29 9.82 -8.18 -20.74
C GLY A 29 8.55 -7.54 -20.30
N GLU A 30 7.78 -8.34 -19.61
CA GLU A 30 6.47 -7.99 -19.14
C GLU A 30 6.56 -7.33 -17.77
N LEU A 31 5.87 -6.21 -17.62
CA LEU A 31 5.72 -5.55 -16.33
C LEU A 31 4.35 -5.88 -15.77
N VAL A 32 4.28 -5.93 -14.46
CA VAL A 32 3.03 -6.15 -13.74
C VAL A 32 2.80 -5.01 -12.78
N LEU A 33 1.58 -4.91 -12.29
CA LEU A 33 1.28 -4.02 -11.20
C LEU A 33 0.74 -4.83 -10.03
N LEU A 34 0.98 -4.34 -8.83
CA LEU A 34 0.40 -4.90 -7.63
C LEU A 34 -0.80 -4.03 -7.27
N HIS A 35 -1.92 -4.68 -7.04
CA HIS A 35 -3.18 -4.00 -6.75
C HIS A 35 -3.72 -4.50 -5.43
N TYR A 36 -4.02 -3.55 -4.53
CA TYR A 36 -4.57 -3.85 -3.22
C TYR A 36 -5.85 -3.07 -3.02
N LEU A 37 -6.84 -3.71 -2.43
CA LEU A 37 -8.09 -3.06 -2.10
C LEU A 37 -8.45 -3.40 -0.66
N ARG A 38 -8.65 -2.38 0.16
CA ARG A 38 -9.02 -2.53 1.56
C ARG A 38 -10.21 -1.66 1.87
N SER A 39 -11.07 -2.14 2.76
CA SER A 39 -12.25 -1.41 3.19
C SER A 39 -12.18 -1.17 4.69
N PHE A 40 -12.49 0.05 5.10
CA PHE A 40 -12.47 0.45 6.50
C PHE A 40 -13.82 1.05 6.87
N ARG A 41 -14.36 0.65 8.01
CA ARG A 41 -15.62 1.23 8.49
C ARG A 41 -15.32 2.52 9.23
N LYS A 42 -14.78 3.48 8.50
CA LYS A 42 -14.36 4.77 9.03
C LYS A 42 -14.53 5.83 7.95
N PRO A 43 -14.72 7.09 8.35
CA PRO A 43 -14.85 8.17 7.37
C PRO A 43 -13.57 8.34 6.57
N VAL A 44 -13.70 8.80 5.34
CA VAL A 44 -12.56 8.97 4.45
C VAL A 44 -11.52 9.94 5.05
N LEU A 45 -11.97 10.96 5.75
CA LEU A 45 -11.02 11.91 6.37
C LEU A 45 -10.17 11.25 7.43
N GLU A 46 -10.74 10.32 8.17
CA GLU A 46 -9.97 9.62 9.21
C GLU A 46 -8.93 8.70 8.58
N VAL A 47 -9.32 7.96 7.55
CA VAL A 47 -8.38 7.06 6.86
C VAL A 47 -7.31 7.87 6.15
N TRP A 48 -7.68 8.96 5.51
CA TRP A 48 -6.73 9.83 4.83
C TRP A 48 -5.72 10.42 5.81
N SER A 49 -6.19 10.90 6.96
CA SER A 49 -5.28 11.45 7.97
C SER A 49 -4.29 10.41 8.47
N ALA A 50 -4.76 9.19 8.69
CA ALA A 50 -3.86 8.12 9.15
C ALA A 50 -2.75 7.84 8.13
N ALA A 51 -3.05 8.02 6.84
CA ALA A 51 -2.11 7.73 5.77
C ALA A 51 -1.25 8.92 5.37
N THR A 52 -1.55 10.12 5.83
CA THR A 52 -0.84 11.31 5.36
C THR A 52 -0.34 12.23 6.46
N ASP A 53 -0.94 12.19 7.64
CA ASP A 53 -0.53 13.05 8.74
C ASP A 53 0.75 12.53 9.38
N ARG A 54 1.76 13.40 9.52
CA ARG A 54 3.07 12.99 10.04
C ARG A 54 2.98 12.41 11.44
N GLY A 55 2.17 13.00 12.30
CA GLY A 55 2.03 12.50 13.66
C GLY A 55 1.43 11.12 13.71
N GLN A 56 0.49 10.84 12.82
CA GLN A 56 -0.11 9.52 12.75
C GLN A 56 0.80 8.51 12.06
N LEU A 57 1.45 8.92 10.98
CA LEU A 57 2.41 8.05 10.29
C LEU A 57 3.51 7.59 11.23
N ALA A 58 3.92 8.46 12.16
CA ALA A 58 4.96 8.11 13.12
C ALA A 58 4.54 7.00 14.07
N ARG A 59 3.25 6.69 14.14
CA ARG A 59 2.75 5.67 15.04
C ARG A 59 2.67 4.28 14.41
N TRP A 60 2.61 4.21 13.08
CA TRP A 60 2.45 2.89 12.45
C TRP A 60 3.41 2.66 11.29
N LEU A 61 3.91 3.69 10.66
CA LEU A 61 4.77 3.54 9.48
C LEU A 61 6.21 3.93 9.79
N GLY A 62 6.43 5.14 10.26
CA GLY A 62 7.77 5.62 10.51
C GLY A 62 7.81 7.12 10.68
N ALA A 63 8.95 7.62 11.12
CA ALA A 63 9.16 9.05 11.32
C ALA A 63 9.33 9.75 9.96
N VAL A 64 8.57 10.82 9.77
CA VAL A 64 8.56 11.56 8.50
C VAL A 64 9.26 12.90 8.69
N SER A 65 10.17 13.23 7.81
CA SER A 65 10.86 14.52 7.81
C SER A 65 10.85 15.10 6.40
N GLY A 66 11.33 16.36 6.27
CA GLY A 66 11.36 17.04 4.99
C GLY A 66 10.13 17.91 4.77
N GLY A 67 9.99 18.43 3.57
CA GLY A 67 8.88 19.30 3.23
C GLY A 67 8.84 19.58 1.74
N SER A 68 7.85 20.42 1.32
CA SER A 68 7.71 20.85 -0.07
C SER A 68 7.59 19.67 -1.03
N GLY A 69 6.90 18.61 -0.61
CA GLY A 69 6.68 17.46 -1.47
C GLY A 69 7.84 16.48 -1.53
N ASN A 70 8.93 16.75 -0.84
CA ASN A 70 10.07 15.84 -0.78
C ASN A 70 10.27 15.41 0.65
N LEU A 71 9.96 14.15 0.94
CA LEU A 71 9.92 13.64 2.29
C LEU A 71 10.89 12.48 2.45
N THR A 72 11.26 12.23 3.70
CA THR A 72 12.05 11.06 4.07
C THR A 72 11.32 10.35 5.18
N ILE A 73 11.17 9.04 5.06
CA ILE A 73 10.53 8.21 6.08
C ILE A 73 11.55 7.25 6.64
N GLU A 74 11.68 7.23 7.98
CA GLU A 74 12.50 6.25 8.66
C GLU A 74 11.57 5.15 9.17
N PRO A 75 11.59 3.96 8.55
CA PRO A 75 10.63 2.90 8.91
C PRO A 75 10.79 2.44 10.34
N MET A 76 9.66 2.15 10.99
CA MET A 76 9.66 1.62 12.35
C MET A 76 10.08 0.17 12.38
N ASP A 77 9.54 -0.60 11.44
CA ASP A 77 9.74 -2.04 11.34
C ASP A 77 9.46 -2.43 9.91
N GLY A 78 10.16 -3.42 9.40
CA GLY A 78 9.91 -3.87 8.05
C GLY A 78 11.17 -4.35 7.37
N PRO A 79 11.04 -4.65 6.06
CA PRO A 79 12.15 -5.17 5.27
C PRO A 79 13.22 -4.13 4.97
N VAL A 80 12.87 -2.84 5.06
CA VAL A 80 13.79 -1.75 4.77
C VAL A 80 14.13 -1.06 6.07
N SER A 81 15.42 -0.98 6.39
CA SER A 81 15.86 -0.33 7.63
C SER A 81 16.57 1.00 7.39
N ARG A 82 16.67 1.41 6.14
CA ARG A 82 17.26 2.70 5.76
C ARG A 82 16.16 3.73 5.52
N PRO A 83 16.49 5.02 5.59
CA PRO A 83 15.52 6.05 5.24
C PRO A 83 15.05 5.89 3.80
N VAL A 84 13.78 6.16 3.57
CA VAL A 84 13.14 6.00 2.27
C VAL A 84 12.72 7.37 1.76
N ALA A 85 13.14 7.69 0.54
CA ALA A 85 12.78 8.96 -0.08
C ALA A 85 11.39 8.87 -0.71
N VAL A 86 10.54 9.86 -0.42
CA VAL A 86 9.19 9.93 -0.95
C VAL A 86 8.97 11.30 -1.58
N ARG A 87 8.58 11.32 -2.84
CA ARG A 87 8.25 12.56 -3.52
C ARG A 87 6.76 12.56 -3.87
N VAL A 88 6.05 13.58 -3.45
CA VAL A 88 4.63 13.71 -3.76
C VAL A 88 4.51 14.27 -5.18
N GLY A 89 3.90 13.48 -6.07
CA GLY A 89 3.68 13.90 -7.44
C GLY A 89 2.33 14.55 -7.64
N HIS A 90 1.33 14.10 -6.90
CA HIS A 90 -0.03 14.61 -7.02
C HIS A 90 -0.76 14.34 -5.71
N CYS A 91 -1.52 15.32 -5.24
CA CYS A 91 -2.32 15.15 -4.04
C CYS A 91 -3.64 15.89 -4.19
N GLN A 92 -4.72 15.16 -4.09
CA GLN A 92 -6.07 15.72 -4.08
C GLN A 92 -6.80 15.14 -2.87
N ALA A 93 -6.58 15.76 -1.72
CA ALA A 93 -7.13 15.29 -0.46
C ALA A 93 -8.65 15.41 -0.47
N PRO A 94 -9.34 14.47 0.12
CA PRO A 94 -8.86 13.25 0.75
C PRO A 94 -9.00 12.02 -0.15
N HIS A 95 -8.91 12.16 -1.45
CA HIS A 95 -9.29 11.10 -2.38
C HIS A 95 -8.13 10.51 -3.19
N GLU A 96 -7.11 11.30 -3.50
CA GLU A 96 -6.11 10.82 -4.45
C GLU A 96 -4.73 11.27 -4.05
N LEU A 97 -3.79 10.33 -4.09
CA LEU A 97 -2.39 10.61 -3.79
C LEU A 97 -1.52 9.78 -4.71
N ILE A 98 -0.59 10.44 -5.40
CA ILE A 98 0.40 9.76 -6.23
C ILE A 98 1.76 10.16 -5.71
N VAL A 99 2.56 9.16 -5.34
CA VAL A 99 3.89 9.41 -4.80
C VAL A 99 4.92 8.56 -5.52
N HIS A 100 6.16 9.00 -5.47
CA HIS A 100 7.30 8.21 -5.93
C HIS A 100 8.11 7.83 -4.70
N ILE A 101 8.25 6.54 -4.49
CA ILE A 101 8.99 5.99 -3.36
C ILE A 101 10.24 5.34 -3.90
N ASP A 102 11.41 5.94 -3.61
CA ASP A 102 12.68 5.51 -4.19
C ASP A 102 12.59 5.42 -5.72
N GLY A 103 11.86 6.37 -6.33
CA GLY A 103 11.70 6.39 -7.78
C GLY A 103 10.60 5.52 -8.33
N CYS A 104 9.88 4.80 -7.47
CA CYS A 104 8.83 3.89 -7.88
C CYS A 104 7.45 4.50 -7.66
N LEU A 105 6.59 4.38 -8.64
CA LEU A 105 5.27 5.01 -8.64
C LEU A 105 4.27 4.24 -7.79
N LEU A 106 3.61 4.95 -6.90
CA LEU A 106 2.54 4.41 -6.07
C LEU A 106 1.32 5.31 -6.18
N GLU A 107 0.16 4.72 -6.47
CA GLU A 107 -1.11 5.45 -6.55
C GLU A 107 -2.02 4.97 -5.43
N ILE A 108 -2.63 5.92 -4.74
CA ILE A 108 -3.57 5.63 -3.67
C ILE A 108 -4.86 6.39 -3.94
N ARG A 109 -5.98 5.70 -3.88
CA ARG A 109 -7.30 6.31 -4.03
C ARG A 109 -8.18 5.89 -2.87
N MET A 110 -8.94 6.87 -2.36
CA MET A 110 -9.87 6.62 -1.26
C MET A 110 -11.25 7.13 -1.64
N THR A 111 -12.24 6.27 -1.47
CA THR A 111 -13.63 6.59 -1.81
C THR A 111 -14.53 6.12 -0.69
N GLN A 112 -15.36 7.01 -0.17
CA GLN A 112 -16.29 6.65 0.88
C GLN A 112 -17.66 6.34 0.28
N VAL A 113 -18.21 5.20 0.68
CA VAL A 113 -19.56 4.79 0.30
C VAL A 113 -20.28 4.46 1.60
N GLY A 114 -21.25 5.29 1.99
CA GLY A 114 -21.92 5.11 3.27
C GLY A 114 -20.95 5.28 4.42
N VAL A 115 -20.84 4.27 5.26
CA VAL A 115 -19.94 4.30 6.43
C VAL A 115 -18.60 3.62 6.16
N VAL A 116 -18.35 3.25 4.93
CA VAL A 116 -17.16 2.49 4.57
C VAL A 116 -16.29 3.31 3.62
N THR A 117 -14.99 3.33 3.88
CA THR A 117 -14.02 3.93 2.97
C THR A 117 -13.23 2.82 2.31
N ASN A 118 -13.23 2.83 0.99
CA ASN A 118 -12.44 1.89 0.20
C ASN A 118 -11.12 2.55 -0.17
N VAL A 119 -10.03 1.85 0.09
CA VAL A 119 -8.69 2.30 -0.23
C VAL A 119 -8.13 1.39 -1.31
N GLU A 120 -7.78 1.99 -2.43
CA GLU A 120 -7.14 1.28 -3.52
C GLU A 120 -5.69 1.74 -3.61
N LEU A 121 -4.77 0.78 -3.64
CA LEU A 121 -3.35 1.05 -3.72
C LEU A 121 -2.79 0.29 -4.91
N VAL A 122 -2.10 1.00 -5.80
CA VAL A 122 -1.53 0.42 -7.01
C VAL A 122 -0.05 0.75 -7.07
N ARG A 123 0.78 -0.29 -7.13
CA ARG A 123 2.23 -0.17 -7.28
C ARG A 123 2.57 -0.65 -8.70
N ARG A 124 3.04 0.27 -9.53
CA ARG A 124 3.24 0.01 -10.95
C ARG A 124 4.68 -0.30 -11.31
N HIS A 125 4.84 -0.85 -12.50
CA HIS A 125 6.15 -1.06 -13.14
C HIS A 125 7.03 -2.00 -12.32
N VAL A 126 6.46 -3.14 -11.97
CA VAL A 126 7.16 -4.16 -11.20
C VAL A 126 7.41 -5.34 -12.13
N SER A 127 8.61 -5.90 -12.13
CA SER A 127 8.83 -7.13 -12.87
C SER A 127 8.08 -8.28 -12.20
N ALA A 128 7.69 -9.27 -12.98
CA ALA A 128 6.98 -10.42 -12.42
C ALA A 128 7.84 -11.12 -11.36
N ALA A 129 9.15 -11.14 -11.56
CA ALA A 129 10.05 -11.75 -10.58
C ALA A 129 10.06 -10.99 -9.26
N ASP A 130 10.06 -9.65 -9.34
CA ASP A 130 10.12 -8.83 -8.13
C ASP A 130 8.78 -8.79 -7.38
N ALA A 131 7.68 -9.07 -8.06
CA ALA A 131 6.36 -9.01 -7.43
C ALA A 131 6.26 -9.94 -6.24
N ARG A 132 6.89 -11.10 -6.30
CA ARG A 132 6.87 -12.06 -5.21
C ARG A 132 7.56 -11.54 -3.96
N GLU A 133 8.61 -10.75 -4.15
CA GLU A 133 9.34 -10.19 -3.03
C GLU A 133 8.66 -8.92 -2.51
N ILE A 134 8.17 -8.10 -3.41
CA ILE A 134 7.60 -6.80 -3.08
C ILE A 134 6.17 -6.92 -2.53
N GLY A 135 5.41 -7.89 -3.05
CA GLY A 135 4.01 -8.04 -2.66
C GLY A 135 3.78 -8.09 -1.16
N PRO A 136 4.48 -8.97 -0.43
CA PRO A 136 4.28 -9.04 1.01
C PRO A 136 4.62 -7.75 1.75
N ARG A 137 5.53 -6.94 1.19
CA ARG A 137 5.90 -5.68 1.83
C ARG A 137 4.74 -4.69 1.86
N TRP A 138 3.99 -4.60 0.76
CA TRP A 138 2.85 -3.70 0.70
C TRP A 138 1.68 -4.24 1.51
N GLN A 139 1.48 -5.54 1.49
CA GLN A 139 0.47 -6.16 2.33
C GLN A 139 0.75 -5.88 3.80
N TYR A 140 2.02 -6.00 4.20
CA TYR A 140 2.43 -5.70 5.56
C TYR A 140 2.08 -4.26 5.96
N LEU A 141 2.39 -3.30 5.10
CA LEU A 141 2.09 -1.90 5.40
C LEU A 141 0.59 -1.65 5.52
N LEU A 142 -0.20 -2.26 4.66
CA LEU A 142 -1.65 -2.13 4.74
C LEU A 142 -2.21 -2.81 5.98
N ASP A 143 -1.62 -3.93 6.38
CA ASP A 143 -2.03 -4.59 7.62
C ASP A 143 -1.69 -3.75 8.85
N ARG A 144 -0.57 -3.04 8.82
CA ARG A 144 -0.23 -2.13 9.91
C ARG A 144 -1.20 -0.96 9.97
N LEU A 145 -1.56 -0.40 8.82
CA LEU A 145 -2.56 0.67 8.77
C LEU A 145 -3.89 0.18 9.32
N THR A 146 -4.30 -1.03 8.92
CA THR A 146 -5.55 -1.61 9.38
C THR A 146 -5.54 -1.77 10.91
N ALA A 147 -4.46 -2.33 11.44
CA ALA A 147 -4.35 -2.52 12.88
C ALA A 147 -4.35 -1.18 13.62
N TYR A 148 -3.63 -0.20 13.08
CA TYR A 148 -3.59 1.12 13.68
C TYR A 148 -5.00 1.75 13.75
N LEU A 149 -5.74 1.67 12.65
CA LEU A 149 -7.09 2.25 12.60
C LEU A 149 -8.07 1.51 13.51
N ASP A 150 -7.83 0.21 13.73
CA ASP A 150 -8.71 -0.61 14.57
C ASP A 150 -8.20 -0.71 16.01
N TYR A 151 -7.18 0.04 16.37
CA TYR A 151 -6.60 0.04 17.70
C TYR A 151 -6.12 -1.34 18.13
N GLN A 152 -5.57 -2.09 17.18
CA GLN A 152 -5.04 -3.43 17.42
C GLN A 152 -3.51 -3.40 17.44
N PRO A 153 -2.87 -4.37 18.06
CA PRO A 153 -1.41 -4.46 18.02
C PRO A 153 -0.90 -4.52 16.59
N LEU A 154 0.18 -3.79 16.32
CA LEU A 154 0.73 -3.74 14.97
C LEU A 154 1.40 -5.07 14.62
N PRO A 155 1.19 -5.57 13.39
CA PRO A 155 1.86 -6.79 12.97
C PRO A 155 3.36 -6.61 12.87
N GLN A 156 4.08 -7.72 12.88
CA GLN A 156 5.54 -7.77 12.84
C GLN A 156 5.99 -8.26 11.47
N TRP A 157 6.98 -7.60 10.91
CA TRP A 157 7.49 -7.99 9.60
C TRP A 157 8.01 -9.43 9.58
N ALA A 158 8.54 -9.92 10.69
CA ALA A 158 9.12 -11.24 10.76
C ALA A 158 8.20 -12.35 10.27
N ASP A 159 6.89 -12.11 10.25
CA ASP A 159 5.92 -13.11 9.82
C ASP A 159 5.60 -13.07 8.33
N TYR A 160 6.12 -12.08 7.59
CA TYR A 160 5.67 -11.81 6.23
C TYR A 160 6.46 -12.45 5.10
N PRO A 161 7.77 -12.64 5.19
CA PRO A 161 8.49 -13.27 4.08
C PRO A 161 7.96 -14.66 3.71
N LYS A 162 7.32 -15.33 4.65
CA LYS A 162 6.73 -16.64 4.38
C LYS A 162 5.60 -16.58 3.36
N ARG A 163 5.06 -15.38 3.13
CA ARG A 163 3.90 -15.21 2.26
C ARG A 163 4.27 -14.93 0.82
N GLU A 164 5.53 -15.03 0.47
CA GLU A 164 5.95 -14.77 -0.90
C GLU A 164 5.24 -15.68 -1.90
N ASP A 165 4.93 -16.90 -1.49
CA ASP A 165 4.25 -17.84 -2.37
C ASP A 165 2.84 -17.38 -2.74
N GLU A 166 2.24 -16.53 -1.95
CA GLU A 166 0.91 -15.99 -2.23
C GLU A 166 0.90 -14.98 -3.38
N TYR A 167 2.08 -14.58 -3.84
CA TYR A 167 2.24 -13.56 -4.87
C TYR A 167 2.85 -14.12 -6.15
N ARG A 168 2.50 -15.31 -6.50
CA ARG A 168 2.99 -15.93 -7.73
C ARG A 168 2.26 -15.46 -8.98
#